data_2b056b99896bbfb87132b52a07cfc5b9
#
_entry.id   2b056b99896bbfb87132b52a07cfc5b9
#
_cell.length_a   1.000
_cell.length_b   1.000
_cell.length_c   1.000
_cell.angle_alpha   90.00
_cell.angle_beta   90.00
_cell.angle_gamma   90.00
#
_symmetry.space_group_name_H-M   'P 1'
#
loop_
_entity.id
_entity.type
_entity.pdbx_description
1 polymer ?
#
loop_
_entity_poly.entity_id
_entity_poly.type
_entity_poly.pdbx_seq_one_letter_code
_entity_poly.pdbx_strand_id
1 'polypeptide(L)' 'NIEETRNGILKCLGNRGGNAPMKILHGYSKLIHQVAHREFSELMEGLVNDELVIFNHDTFILTEKGSKLVKSL' A
#
# COMPACT_ATOMS: atom_id res chain seq x y z
N ASN A 1 -11.39 6.28 6.44
CA ASN A 1 -10.64 6.08 7.67
C ASN A 1 -9.32 5.36 7.38
N ILE A 2 -8.45 5.33 8.37
CA ILE A 2 -7.09 4.80 8.18
C ILE A 2 -7.10 3.36 7.73
N GLU A 3 -7.93 2.55 8.32
CA GLU A 3 -7.99 1.13 7.97
C GLU A 3 -8.51 0.92 6.55
N GLU A 4 -9.52 1.66 6.15
CA GLU A 4 -10.03 1.58 4.78
C GLU A 4 -8.96 1.97 3.77
N THR A 5 -8.22 3.04 4.06
CA THR A 5 -7.16 3.49 3.18
C THR A 5 -6.06 2.46 3.07
N ARG A 6 -5.66 1.91 4.22
CA ARG A 6 -4.63 0.87 4.29
C ARG A 6 -5.04 -0.34 3.45
N ASN A 7 -6.28 -0.81 3.64
CA ASN A 7 -6.79 -1.95 2.89
C ASN A 7 -6.91 -1.63 1.39
N GLY A 8 -7.30 -0.41 1.07
CA GLY A 8 -7.38 0.03 -0.32
C GLY A 8 -6.02 0.02 -1.02
N ILE A 9 -4.99 0.47 -0.31
CA ILE A 9 -3.62 0.44 -0.84
C ILE A 9 -3.18 -1.00 -1.10
N LEU A 10 -3.43 -1.89 -0.15
CA LEU A 10 -3.08 -3.30 -0.29
C LEU A 10 -3.81 -3.93 -1.47
N LYS A 11 -5.09 -3.64 -1.64
CA LYS A 11 -5.86 -4.14 -2.79
C LYS A 11 -5.33 -3.59 -4.10
N CYS A 12 -4.95 -2.32 -4.11
CA CYS A 12 -4.36 -1.69 -5.29
C CYS A 12 -3.09 -2.43 -5.70
N LEU A 13 -2.23 -2.76 -4.73
CA LEU A 13 -1.03 -3.53 -4.99
C LEU A 13 -1.38 -4.91 -5.54
N GLY A 14 -2.36 -5.59 -4.94
CA GLY A 14 -2.79 -6.90 -5.41
C GLY A 14 -3.30 -6.87 -6.84
N ASN A 15 -4.09 -5.85 -7.18
CA ASN A 15 -4.64 -5.70 -8.52
C ASN A 15 -3.58 -5.38 -9.57
N ARG A 16 -2.42 -4.93 -9.14
CA ARG A 16 -1.31 -4.60 -10.04
C ARG A 16 -0.25 -5.70 -10.09
N GLY A 17 -0.59 -6.88 -9.64
CA GLY A 17 0.35 -8.00 -9.67
C GLY A 17 1.29 -8.05 -8.49
N GLY A 18 1.01 -7.31 -7.44
CA GLY A 18 1.76 -7.37 -6.19
C GLY A 18 2.85 -6.33 -6.04
N ASN A 19 2.98 -5.42 -7.00
CA ASN A 19 3.96 -4.34 -6.88
C ASN A 19 3.47 -3.09 -7.59
N ALA A 20 3.95 -1.95 -7.14
CA ALA A 20 3.63 -0.67 -7.78
C ALA A 20 4.65 0.38 -7.35
N PRO A 21 5.01 1.29 -8.26
CA PRO A 21 5.85 2.42 -7.90
C PRO A 21 5.17 3.26 -6.81
N MET A 22 5.97 3.82 -5.91
CA MET A 22 5.48 4.70 -4.86
C MET A 22 4.60 5.81 -5.43
N LYS A 23 5.01 6.38 -6.55
CA LYS A 23 4.28 7.45 -7.23
C LYS A 23 2.84 7.04 -7.55
N ILE A 24 2.66 5.82 -8.02
CA ILE A 24 1.34 5.31 -8.38
C ILE A 24 0.48 5.13 -7.13
N LEU A 25 1.03 4.54 -6.08
CA LEU A 25 0.29 4.35 -4.83
C LEU A 25 -0.05 5.66 -4.16
N HIS A 26 0.86 6.63 -4.20
CA HIS A 26 0.61 7.96 -3.64
C HIS A 26 -0.53 8.63 -4.41
N GLY A 27 -0.49 8.56 -5.74
CA GLY A 27 -1.54 9.13 -6.58
C GLY A 27 -2.90 8.49 -6.30
N TYR A 28 -2.93 7.18 -6.18
CA TYR A 28 -4.15 6.44 -5.84
C TYR A 28 -4.69 6.91 -4.49
N SER A 29 -3.84 6.95 -3.48
CA SER A 29 -4.25 7.32 -2.12
C SER A 29 -4.77 8.75 -2.06
N LYS A 30 -4.12 9.65 -2.76
CA LYS A 30 -4.54 11.06 -2.81
C LYS A 30 -5.90 11.20 -3.50
N LEU A 31 -6.06 10.53 -4.63
CA LEU A 31 -7.26 10.67 -5.45
C LEU A 31 -8.47 9.97 -4.83
N ILE A 32 -8.29 8.75 -4.37
CA ILE A 32 -9.40 7.92 -3.89
C ILE A 32 -9.70 8.13 -2.41
N HIS A 33 -8.66 8.35 -1.61
CA HIS A 33 -8.81 8.43 -0.15
C HIS A 33 -8.50 9.81 0.43
N GLN A 34 -8.14 10.79 -0.40
CA GLN A 34 -7.78 12.14 0.01
C GLN A 34 -6.68 12.16 1.07
N VAL A 35 -5.70 11.28 0.95
CA VAL A 35 -4.61 11.18 1.89
C VAL A 35 -3.47 12.11 1.48
N ALA A 36 -3.01 12.95 2.42
CA ALA A 36 -1.89 13.83 2.18
C ALA A 36 -0.58 13.03 2.18
N HIS A 37 0.47 13.65 1.62
CA HIS A 37 1.76 12.95 1.47
C HIS A 37 2.30 12.41 2.79
N ARG A 38 2.20 13.19 3.87
CA ARG A 38 2.70 12.74 5.18
C ARG A 38 1.95 11.52 5.68
N GLU A 39 0.63 11.55 5.56
CA GLU A 39 -0.20 10.42 6.00
C GLU A 39 0.10 9.18 5.17
N PHE A 40 0.29 9.38 3.87
CA PHE A 40 0.66 8.27 2.99
C PHE A 40 1.98 7.63 3.44
N SER A 41 2.99 8.47 3.72
CA SER A 41 4.28 7.97 4.19
C SER A 41 4.15 7.17 5.48
N GLU A 42 3.35 7.67 6.42
CA GLU A 42 3.12 6.99 7.68
C GLU A 42 2.40 5.66 7.49
N LEU A 43 1.41 5.64 6.61
CA LEU A 43 0.68 4.40 6.30
C LEU A 43 1.62 3.36 5.69
N MET A 44 2.43 3.77 4.72
CA MET A 44 3.35 2.83 4.07
C MET A 44 4.42 2.34 5.03
N GLU A 45 4.90 3.21 5.91
CA GLU A 45 5.86 2.82 6.94
C GLU A 45 5.26 1.76 7.85
N GLY A 46 3.98 1.92 8.21
CA GLY A 46 3.27 0.93 9.00
C GLY A 46 3.15 -0.42 8.28
N LEU A 47 2.88 -0.38 6.98
CA LEU A 47 2.78 -1.61 6.18
C LEU A 47 4.13 -2.32 6.09
N VAL A 48 5.21 -1.56 5.98
CA VAL A 48 6.56 -2.12 5.99
C VAL A 48 6.87 -2.74 7.35
N ASN A 49 6.57 -2.01 8.42
CA ASN A 49 6.82 -2.50 9.79
C ASN A 49 6.02 -3.76 10.10
N ASP A 50 4.83 -3.89 9.53
CA ASP A 50 3.99 -5.09 9.70
C ASP A 50 4.37 -6.21 8.74
N GLU A 51 5.41 -5.99 7.94
CA GLU A 51 5.92 -6.98 7.00
C GLU A 51 4.91 -7.37 5.91
N LEU A 52 4.02 -6.46 5.57
CA LEU A 52 3.04 -6.68 4.51
C LEU A 52 3.56 -6.24 3.15
N VAL A 53 4.49 -5.29 3.15
CA VAL A 53 5.15 -4.82 1.93
C VAL A 53 6.63 -4.60 2.21
N ILE A 54 7.43 -4.59 1.14
CA ILE A 54 8.81 -4.13 1.19
C ILE A 54 8.94 -2.96 0.21
N PHE A 55 9.91 -2.10 0.45
CA PHE A 55 10.19 -0.96 -0.41
C PHE A 55 11.56 -1.14 -1.04
N ASN A 56 11.62 -1.14 -2.36
CA ASN A 56 12.85 -1.37 -3.11
C ASN A 56 12.84 -0.53 -4.37
N HIS A 57 13.83 0.36 -4.51
CA HIS A 57 13.98 1.20 -5.70
C HIS A 57 12.68 1.90 -6.10
N ASP A 58 12.12 2.67 -5.18
CA ASP A 58 10.90 3.45 -5.39
C ASP A 58 9.65 2.61 -5.68
N THR A 59 9.71 1.31 -5.44
CA THR A 59 8.59 0.40 -5.69
C THR A 59 8.22 -0.34 -4.41
N PHE A 60 6.93 -0.40 -4.13
CA PHE A 60 6.41 -1.21 -3.03
C PHE A 60 6.00 -2.57 -3.57
N ILE A 61 6.35 -3.61 -2.85
CA ILE A 61 6.11 -4.99 -3.27
C ILE A 61 5.43 -5.73 -2.13
N LEU A 62 4.33 -6.42 -2.42
CA LEU A 62 3.67 -7.25 -1.41
C LEU A 62 4.58 -8.40 -1.01
N THR A 63 4.64 -8.66 0.30
CA THR A 63 5.27 -9.86 0.80
C THR A 63 4.30 -11.02 0.66
N GLU A 64 4.72 -12.22 0.96
CA GLU A 64 3.82 -13.37 1.00
C GLU A 64 2.70 -13.13 2.02
N LYS A 65 3.05 -12.58 3.18
CA LYS A 65 2.08 -12.23 4.21
C LYS A 65 1.06 -11.22 3.69
N GLY A 66 1.55 -10.18 3.00
CA GLY A 66 0.69 -9.16 2.41
C GLY A 66 -0.24 -9.73 1.34
N SER A 67 0.29 -10.62 0.50
CA SER A 67 -0.52 -11.27 -0.54
C SER A 67 -1.65 -12.11 0.06
N LYS A 68 -1.35 -12.82 1.13
CA LYS A 68 -2.37 -13.62 1.83
C LYS A 68 -3.45 -12.73 2.43
N LEU A 69 -3.04 -11.61 3.02
CA LEU A 69 -4.00 -10.67 3.60
C LEU A 69 -4.91 -10.10 2.53
N VAL A 70 -4.36 -9.71 1.40
CA VAL A 70 -5.16 -9.15 0.29
C VAL A 70 -6.25 -10.11 -0.14
N LYS A 71 -5.96 -11.40 -0.17
CA LYS A 71 -6.93 -12.42 -0.59
C LYS A 71 -8.14 -12.49 0.35
N SER A 72 -7.99 -12.02 1.58
CA SER A 72 -9.07 -12.05 2.57
C SER A 72 -9.79 -10.70 2.69
N LEU A 73 -9.38 -9.70 1.94
CA LEU A 73 -10.01 -8.38 2.01
C LEU A 73 -11.23 -8.25 1.10
#